data_9bd291b17a01004f049ac609069a5862
#
_entry.id   9bd291b17a01004f049ac609069a5862
#
_cell.length_a   1.000
_cell.length_b   1.000
_cell.length_c   1.000
_cell.angle_alpha   90.00
_cell.angle_beta   90.00
_cell.angle_gamma   90.00
#
_symmetry.space_group_name_H-M   'P 1'
#
loop_
_entity.id
_entity.type
_entity.pdbx_description
1 polymer ?
#
loop_
_entity_poly.entity_id
_entity_poly.type
_entity_poly.pdbx_seq_one_letter_code
_entity_poly.pdbx_strand_id
1 'polypeptide(L)'
;MTDDSVDFGPNNSYTICRDGSLYSNIQNRFLQTPNPYSRKYVGNHLITGSCDRHRLVALNFVLNPRPDYLIHVDHADRNRFNNHYSNIRWVTDELNKLNVRSRGLSKIPGRRKPYKAVIQFRKRKNFLRYCKTEDEAMGLQDTVREDLFNKLMHYEWYPTTWGDPGSWEINQHGVCTN
;
A
#
# COMPACT_ATOMS: atom_id res chain seq x y z
N MET A 1 22.09 18.62 4.79
CA MET A 1 21.31 17.88 3.80
C MET A 1 20.02 17.54 4.50
N THR A 2 18.90 17.95 3.97
CA THR A 2 17.60 17.70 4.60
C THR A 2 17.28 16.21 4.48
N ASP A 3 16.80 15.58 5.55
CA ASP A 3 16.36 14.15 5.62
C ASP A 3 15.26 13.77 4.59
N ASP A 4 14.97 14.65 3.64
CA ASP A 4 13.84 14.56 2.74
C ASP A 4 14.18 14.00 1.35
N SER A 5 15.46 13.72 1.06
CA SER A 5 15.88 13.18 -0.24
C SER A 5 17.11 12.30 -0.13
N VAL A 6 17.22 11.32 -1.03
CA VAL A 6 18.32 10.35 -1.10
C VAL A 6 18.79 10.23 -2.55
N ASP A 7 20.12 10.35 -2.73
CA ASP A 7 20.77 10.09 -4.00
C ASP A 7 20.99 8.60 -4.20
N PHE A 8 20.77 8.13 -5.43
CA PHE A 8 20.93 6.72 -5.77
C PHE A 8 21.35 6.51 -7.23
N GLY A 9 21.64 5.26 -7.57
CA GLY A 9 22.12 4.87 -8.89
C GLY A 9 23.62 5.10 -9.08
N PRO A 10 24.19 4.70 -10.23
CA PRO A 10 25.61 4.87 -10.53
C PRO A 10 26.00 6.36 -10.48
N ASN A 11 27.04 6.69 -9.71
CA ASN A 11 27.52 8.06 -9.51
C ASN A 11 26.41 9.06 -9.09
N ASN A 12 25.51 8.63 -8.25
CA ASN A 12 24.36 9.43 -7.79
C ASN A 12 23.55 10.05 -8.94
N SER A 13 23.27 9.23 -9.94
CA SER A 13 22.58 9.68 -11.17
C SER A 13 21.17 10.23 -10.93
N TYR A 14 20.56 9.90 -9.80
CA TYR A 14 19.20 10.27 -9.44
C TYR A 14 19.05 10.63 -7.98
N THR A 15 18.08 11.49 -7.68
CA THR A 15 17.66 11.85 -6.33
C THR A 15 16.18 11.55 -6.18
N ILE A 16 15.81 10.72 -5.20
CA ILE A 16 14.40 10.47 -4.81
C ILE A 16 14.06 11.27 -3.56
N CYS A 17 12.90 11.95 -3.59
CA CYS A 17 12.39 12.71 -2.44
C CYS A 17 11.27 11.94 -1.72
N ARG A 18 11.03 12.28 -0.45
CA ARG A 18 9.95 11.69 0.38
C ARG A 18 8.55 11.88 -0.20
N ASP A 19 8.31 12.95 -0.95
CA ASP A 19 7.04 13.22 -1.64
C ASP A 19 6.83 12.35 -2.90
N GLY A 20 7.85 11.58 -3.28
CA GLY A 20 7.88 10.76 -4.48
C GLY A 20 8.37 11.52 -5.71
N SER A 21 8.85 12.75 -5.59
CA SER A 21 9.52 13.46 -6.67
C SER A 21 10.84 12.78 -7.00
N LEU A 22 11.13 12.65 -8.29
CA LEU A 22 12.34 12.00 -8.79
C LEU A 22 13.10 12.97 -9.69
N TYR A 23 14.32 13.29 -9.33
CA TYR A 23 15.20 14.17 -10.07
C TYR A 23 16.31 13.37 -10.76
N SER A 24 16.62 13.74 -12.00
CA SER A 24 17.77 13.20 -12.74
C SER A 24 18.94 14.17 -12.66
N ASN A 25 19.99 13.79 -11.95
CA ASN A 25 21.21 14.56 -11.82
C ASN A 25 21.95 14.64 -13.17
N ILE A 26 21.76 13.64 -14.06
CA ILE A 26 22.35 13.61 -15.39
C ILE A 26 21.67 14.62 -16.33
N GLN A 27 20.32 14.66 -16.28
CA GLN A 27 19.53 15.53 -17.15
C GLN A 27 19.25 16.89 -16.53
N ASN A 28 19.65 17.09 -15.27
CA ASN A 28 19.44 18.29 -14.46
C ASN A 28 17.97 18.75 -14.44
N ARG A 29 17.03 17.79 -14.24
CA ARG A 29 15.58 18.08 -14.20
C ARG A 29 14.81 17.03 -13.43
N PHE A 30 13.62 17.41 -12.95
CA PHE A 30 12.65 16.44 -12.44
C PHE A 30 12.12 15.55 -13.57
N LEU A 31 12.07 14.25 -13.28
CA LEU A 31 11.43 13.29 -14.18
C LEU A 31 9.93 13.41 -14.03
N GLN A 32 9.24 13.57 -15.16
CA GLN A 32 7.80 13.76 -15.18
C GLN A 32 7.07 12.57 -14.55
N THR A 33 5.99 12.87 -13.82
CA THR A 33 5.01 11.88 -13.43
C THR A 33 4.21 11.50 -14.68
N PRO A 34 4.07 10.20 -15.00
CA PRO A 34 3.22 9.81 -16.11
C PRO A 34 1.78 10.29 -15.92
N ASN A 35 1.07 10.41 -17.05
CA ASN A 35 -0.32 10.86 -17.10
C ASN A 35 -1.19 10.21 -16.02
N PRO A 36 -1.87 11.01 -15.15
CA PRO A 36 -2.73 10.50 -14.09
C PRO A 36 -3.91 9.64 -14.58
N TYR A 37 -4.26 9.72 -15.86
CA TYR A 37 -5.27 8.84 -16.48
C TYR A 37 -4.70 7.49 -16.94
N SER A 38 -3.40 7.28 -16.82
CA SER A 38 -2.79 5.97 -17.07
C SER A 38 -3.21 4.97 -15.99
N ARG A 39 -3.62 3.78 -16.42
CA ARG A 39 -3.89 2.66 -15.48
C ARG A 39 -2.62 2.03 -14.93
N LYS A 40 -1.45 2.45 -15.36
CA LYS A 40 -0.15 1.93 -14.95
C LYS A 40 0.38 2.71 -13.73
N TYR A 41 1.19 2.05 -12.92
CA TYR A 41 1.97 2.71 -11.89
C TYR A 41 2.91 3.76 -12.49
N VAL A 42 3.33 4.71 -11.66
CA VAL A 42 4.34 5.69 -12.05
C VAL A 42 5.69 4.98 -12.11
N GLY A 43 6.02 4.47 -13.28
CA GLY A 43 7.31 3.85 -13.57
C GLY A 43 8.23 4.81 -14.30
N ASN A 44 9.53 4.71 -14.06
CA ASN A 44 10.57 5.45 -14.78
C ASN A 44 11.59 4.47 -15.36
N HIS A 45 12.01 4.72 -16.60
CA HIS A 45 13.15 4.05 -17.19
C HIS A 45 14.41 4.78 -16.72
N LEU A 46 15.14 4.14 -15.80
CA LEU A 46 16.41 4.62 -15.28
C LEU A 46 17.56 3.89 -16.01
N ILE A 47 18.78 4.38 -15.86
CA ILE A 47 19.98 3.69 -16.37
C ILE A 47 20.08 2.28 -15.75
N THR A 48 19.60 2.11 -14.52
CA THR A 48 19.59 0.84 -13.78
C THR A 48 18.43 -0.08 -14.14
N GLY A 49 17.58 0.32 -15.08
CA GLY A 49 16.38 -0.42 -15.46
C GLY A 49 15.08 0.29 -15.09
N SER A 50 13.95 -0.38 -15.31
CA SER A 50 12.64 0.15 -14.97
C SER A 50 12.34 -0.04 -13.49
N CYS A 51 11.96 1.03 -12.81
CA CYS A 51 11.55 0.98 -11.40
C CYS A 51 10.30 1.81 -11.16
N ASP A 52 9.39 1.27 -10.36
CA ASP A 52 8.20 1.99 -9.93
C ASP A 52 8.53 3.00 -8.83
N ARG A 53 7.99 4.21 -8.96
CA ARG A 53 8.30 5.33 -8.08
C ARG A 53 7.94 5.05 -6.61
N HIS A 54 6.75 4.49 -6.35
CA HIS A 54 6.35 4.10 -5.00
C HIS A 54 7.33 3.11 -4.35
N ARG A 55 7.92 2.22 -5.15
CA ARG A 55 8.91 1.27 -4.66
C ARG A 55 10.24 1.94 -4.31
N LEU A 56 10.66 2.92 -5.09
CA LEU A 56 11.84 3.73 -4.75
C LEU A 56 11.64 4.48 -3.43
N VAL A 57 10.48 5.09 -3.23
CA VAL A 57 10.14 5.75 -1.96
C VAL A 57 10.13 4.75 -0.81
N ALA A 58 9.50 3.59 -0.98
CA ALA A 58 9.45 2.56 0.06
C ALA A 58 10.85 2.11 0.47
N LEU A 59 11.73 1.83 -0.49
CA LEU A 59 13.10 1.36 -0.25
C LEU A 59 13.96 2.37 0.51
N ASN A 60 13.72 3.67 0.33
CA ASN A 60 14.57 4.71 0.91
C ASN A 60 13.99 5.35 2.19
N PHE A 61 12.67 5.36 2.36
CA PHE A 61 12.03 6.15 3.41
C PHE A 61 11.04 5.38 4.30
N VAL A 62 10.69 4.14 3.95
CA VAL A 62 9.73 3.34 4.72
C VAL A 62 10.43 2.11 5.28
N LEU A 63 10.55 2.05 6.59
CA LEU A 63 11.13 0.88 7.25
C LEU A 63 10.34 -0.37 6.86
N ASN A 64 11.04 -1.41 6.38
CA ASN A 64 10.48 -2.72 6.18
C ASN A 64 10.92 -3.64 7.34
N PRO A 65 10.03 -3.98 8.27
CA PRO A 65 10.41 -4.79 9.43
C PRO A 65 10.67 -6.25 9.09
N ARG A 66 10.17 -6.71 7.93
CA ARG A 66 10.32 -8.11 7.48
C ARG A 66 10.48 -8.19 5.96
N PRO A 67 11.68 -7.87 5.44
CA PRO A 67 11.94 -7.80 4.00
C PRO A 67 11.74 -9.12 3.25
N ASP A 68 11.87 -10.24 3.94
CA ASP A 68 11.64 -11.61 3.45
C ASP A 68 10.15 -11.94 3.26
N TYR A 69 9.26 -11.19 3.92
CA TYR A 69 7.84 -11.48 3.98
C TYR A 69 6.95 -10.36 3.43
N LEU A 70 7.26 -9.10 3.77
CA LEU A 70 6.57 -7.91 3.28
C LEU A 70 7.23 -7.45 1.97
N ILE A 71 6.96 -8.12 0.88
CA ILE A 71 7.65 -7.93 -0.40
C ILE A 71 6.94 -6.99 -1.38
N HIS A 72 5.69 -6.65 -1.09
CA HIS A 72 4.88 -5.73 -1.89
C HIS A 72 4.84 -4.34 -1.28
N VAL A 73 4.63 -3.35 -2.14
CA VAL A 73 4.43 -1.95 -1.74
C VAL A 73 3.02 -1.53 -2.14
N ASP A 74 2.30 -0.93 -1.21
CA ASP A 74 0.90 -0.54 -1.36
C ASP A 74 0.70 0.95 -1.06
N HIS A 75 -0.28 1.58 -1.72
CA HIS A 75 -0.74 2.94 -1.43
C HIS A 75 -1.90 2.88 -0.46
N ALA A 76 -1.74 3.38 0.76
CA ALA A 76 -2.75 3.30 1.82
C ALA A 76 -4.08 3.94 1.40
N ASP A 77 -4.03 5.07 0.70
CA ASP A 77 -5.20 5.79 0.17
C ASP A 77 -5.75 5.21 -1.15
N ARG A 78 -5.11 4.18 -1.73
CA ARG A 78 -5.44 3.57 -3.02
C ARG A 78 -5.22 4.49 -4.23
N ASN A 79 -4.57 5.63 -4.04
CA ASN A 79 -4.18 6.55 -5.10
C ASN A 79 -2.75 6.27 -5.56
N ARG A 80 -2.58 5.64 -6.71
CA ARG A 80 -1.28 5.25 -7.27
C ARG A 80 -0.35 6.42 -7.61
N PHE A 81 -0.87 7.64 -7.59
CA PHE A 81 -0.12 8.85 -7.88
C PHE A 81 0.38 9.56 -6.63
N ASN A 82 -0.19 9.22 -5.47
CA ASN A 82 0.25 9.75 -4.18
C ASN A 82 1.42 8.89 -3.66
N ASN A 83 2.62 9.18 -4.16
CA ASN A 83 3.83 8.47 -3.77
C ASN A 83 4.53 9.07 -2.56
N HIS A 84 3.86 9.92 -1.78
CA HIS A 84 4.39 10.44 -0.54
C HIS A 84 4.67 9.30 0.45
N TYR A 85 5.82 9.31 1.12
CA TYR A 85 6.27 8.20 1.96
C TYR A 85 5.28 7.80 3.05
N SER A 86 4.53 8.77 3.62
CA SER A 86 3.51 8.49 4.64
C SER A 86 2.28 7.74 4.11
N ASN A 87 2.11 7.69 2.79
CA ASN A 87 1.04 6.95 2.11
C ASN A 87 1.51 5.58 1.62
N ILE A 88 2.80 5.32 1.67
CA ILE A 88 3.42 4.07 1.17
C ILE A 88 3.69 3.13 2.34
N ARG A 89 3.37 1.85 2.15
CA ARG A 89 3.59 0.82 3.17
C ARG A 89 4.01 -0.50 2.55
N TRP A 90 4.82 -1.25 3.29
CA TRP A 90 5.17 -2.62 2.95
C TRP A 90 4.06 -3.57 3.37
N VAL A 91 3.72 -4.51 2.51
CA VAL A 91 2.60 -5.44 2.72
C VAL A 91 2.89 -6.81 2.12
N THR A 92 2.12 -7.82 2.55
CA THR A 92 2.05 -9.11 1.87
C THR A 92 1.18 -9.03 0.62
N ASP A 93 1.23 -10.05 -0.23
CA ASP A 93 0.33 -10.18 -1.39
C ASP A 93 -1.16 -10.20 -0.97
N GLU A 94 -1.48 -10.84 0.15
CA GLU A 94 -2.85 -10.91 0.67
C GLU A 94 -3.36 -9.53 1.10
N LEU A 95 -2.55 -8.77 1.84
CA LEU A 95 -2.89 -7.42 2.28
C LEU A 95 -3.02 -6.45 1.10
N ASN A 96 -2.11 -6.54 0.13
CA ASN A 96 -2.19 -5.74 -1.09
C ASN A 96 -3.51 -6.01 -1.86
N LYS A 97 -3.92 -7.27 -1.93
CA LYS A 97 -5.21 -7.65 -2.54
C LYS A 97 -6.43 -7.16 -1.77
N LEU A 98 -6.33 -7.00 -0.46
CA LEU A 98 -7.40 -6.43 0.36
C LEU A 98 -7.63 -4.95 0.09
N ASN A 99 -6.58 -4.20 -0.24
CA ASN A 99 -6.68 -2.76 -0.50
C ASN A 99 -7.29 -2.39 -1.86
N VAL A 100 -7.98 -3.30 -2.54
CA VAL A 100 -8.64 -3.02 -3.82
C VAL A 100 -10.09 -2.58 -3.59
N ARG A 101 -10.42 -1.34 -3.97
CA ARG A 101 -11.79 -0.82 -4.00
C ARG A 101 -12.65 -1.63 -4.97
N SER A 102 -13.92 -1.74 -4.76
CA SER A 102 -14.93 -2.30 -5.68
C SER A 102 -14.99 -3.83 -5.86
N ARG A 103 -14.05 -4.62 -5.39
CA ARG A 103 -14.21 -6.08 -5.46
C ARG A 103 -15.28 -6.55 -4.47
N GLY A 104 -16.30 -7.20 -5.00
CA GLY A 104 -17.37 -7.79 -4.19
C GLY A 104 -18.61 -6.92 -4.01
N LEU A 105 -18.73 -5.82 -4.77
CA LEU A 105 -19.97 -5.06 -4.87
C LEU A 105 -20.78 -5.55 -6.08
N SER A 106 -22.05 -5.83 -5.89
CA SER A 106 -22.97 -6.17 -6.98
C SER A 106 -24.36 -5.59 -6.71
N LYS A 107 -25.01 -5.10 -7.78
CA LYS A 107 -26.38 -4.61 -7.73
C LYS A 107 -27.34 -5.72 -8.18
N ILE A 108 -28.36 -5.98 -7.38
CA ILE A 108 -29.42 -6.95 -7.69
C ILE A 108 -30.71 -6.15 -7.91
N PRO A 109 -31.18 -6.02 -9.18
CA PRO A 109 -32.38 -5.27 -9.49
C PRO A 109 -33.63 -5.83 -8.77
N GLY A 110 -34.63 -4.97 -8.52
CA GLY A 110 -35.90 -5.37 -7.93
C GLY A 110 -35.92 -5.59 -6.43
N ARG A 111 -34.78 -5.42 -5.73
CA ARG A 111 -34.73 -5.54 -4.26
C ARG A 111 -34.85 -4.19 -3.57
N ARG A 112 -35.51 -4.15 -2.41
CA ARG A 112 -35.56 -2.95 -1.52
C ARG A 112 -34.16 -2.49 -1.09
N LYS A 113 -33.22 -3.42 -0.93
CA LYS A 113 -31.78 -3.19 -0.67
C LYS A 113 -31.00 -3.86 -1.79
N PRO A 114 -30.74 -3.17 -2.91
CA PRO A 114 -30.24 -3.79 -4.11
C PRO A 114 -28.72 -4.05 -4.10
N TYR A 115 -27.96 -3.37 -3.25
CA TYR A 115 -26.50 -3.49 -3.25
C TYR A 115 -26.05 -4.59 -2.30
N LYS A 116 -25.42 -5.61 -2.85
CA LYS A 116 -24.83 -6.73 -2.12
C LYS A 116 -23.37 -6.43 -1.84
N ALA A 117 -23.00 -6.25 -0.56
CA ALA A 117 -21.62 -6.09 -0.13
C ALA A 117 -21.01 -7.45 0.23
N VAL A 118 -19.87 -7.76 -0.38
CA VAL A 118 -19.10 -8.98 -0.16
C VAL A 118 -17.61 -8.62 -0.07
N ILE A 119 -16.87 -9.29 0.80
CA ILE A 119 -15.41 -9.22 0.81
C ILE A 119 -14.85 -10.57 0.37
N GLN A 120 -13.90 -10.54 -0.56
CA GLN A 120 -13.11 -11.71 -0.91
C GLN A 120 -11.78 -11.67 -0.15
N PHE A 121 -11.58 -12.69 0.68
CA PHE A 121 -10.36 -12.87 1.43
C PHE A 121 -9.98 -14.36 1.45
N ARG A 122 -8.69 -14.69 1.25
CA ARG A 122 -8.17 -16.07 1.19
C ARG A 122 -8.99 -16.98 0.29
N LYS A 123 -9.28 -16.50 -0.94
CA LYS A 123 -10.12 -17.18 -1.95
C LYS A 123 -11.59 -17.43 -1.53
N ARG A 124 -12.01 -17.01 -0.33
CA ARG A 124 -13.40 -17.10 0.14
C ARG A 124 -14.12 -15.78 -0.05
N LYS A 125 -15.38 -15.86 -0.49
CA LYS A 125 -16.28 -14.70 -0.54
C LYS A 125 -17.09 -14.65 0.75
N ASN A 126 -16.89 -13.59 1.52
CA ASN A 126 -17.62 -13.37 2.77
C ASN A 126 -18.71 -12.35 2.50
N PHE A 127 -19.98 -12.79 2.64
CA PHE A 127 -21.12 -11.90 2.56
C PHE A 127 -21.16 -11.00 3.80
N LEU A 128 -21.33 -9.70 3.61
CA LEU A 128 -21.49 -8.74 4.68
C LEU A 128 -22.96 -8.45 4.91
N ARG A 129 -23.59 -7.71 3.99
CA ARG A 129 -25.03 -7.45 4.01
C ARG A 129 -25.55 -6.87 2.69
N TYR A 130 -26.88 -6.70 2.61
CA TYR A 130 -27.55 -5.92 1.57
C TYR A 130 -27.74 -4.47 2.03
N CYS A 131 -27.39 -3.51 1.20
CA CYS A 131 -27.42 -2.08 1.44
C CYS A 131 -28.43 -1.37 0.52
N LYS A 132 -28.92 -0.20 0.93
CA LYS A 132 -29.86 0.59 0.13
C LYS A 132 -29.14 1.34 -0.98
N THR A 133 -27.95 1.88 -0.69
CA THR A 133 -27.14 2.66 -1.61
C THR A 133 -25.80 1.99 -1.88
N GLU A 134 -25.16 2.39 -2.97
CA GLU A 134 -23.82 1.96 -3.33
C GLU A 134 -22.79 2.44 -2.29
N ASP A 135 -22.92 3.69 -1.89
CA ASP A 135 -22.02 4.30 -0.90
C ASP A 135 -22.09 3.61 0.47
N GLU A 136 -23.30 3.22 0.92
CA GLU A 136 -23.47 2.42 2.14
C GLU A 136 -22.73 1.08 2.03
N ALA A 137 -22.81 0.42 0.89
CA ALA A 137 -22.17 -0.85 0.65
C ALA A 137 -20.64 -0.72 0.54
N MET A 138 -20.17 0.35 -0.10
CA MET A 138 -18.73 0.65 -0.21
C MET A 138 -18.13 1.02 1.15
N GLY A 139 -18.78 1.89 1.91
CA GLY A 139 -18.35 2.27 3.25
C GLY A 139 -18.24 1.08 4.18
N LEU A 140 -19.24 0.18 4.16
CA LEU A 140 -19.18 -1.07 4.92
C LEU A 140 -18.00 -1.96 4.52
N GLN A 141 -17.74 -2.10 3.21
CA GLN A 141 -16.60 -2.88 2.73
C GLN A 141 -15.27 -2.26 3.18
N ASP A 142 -15.16 -0.93 3.12
CA ASP A 142 -13.95 -0.22 3.49
C ASP A 142 -13.66 -0.38 4.99
N THR A 143 -14.67 -0.23 5.85
CA THR A 143 -14.53 -0.46 7.30
C THR A 143 -14.06 -1.87 7.61
N VAL A 144 -14.68 -2.89 7.00
CA VAL A 144 -14.30 -4.29 7.26
C VAL A 144 -12.92 -4.62 6.69
N ARG A 145 -12.53 -4.04 5.54
CA ARG A 145 -11.18 -4.21 4.98
C ARG A 145 -10.12 -3.61 5.86
N GLU A 146 -10.38 -2.42 6.39
CA GLU A 146 -9.45 -1.73 7.29
C GLU A 146 -9.27 -2.51 8.61
N ASP A 147 -10.35 -2.99 9.20
CA ASP A 147 -10.30 -3.84 10.39
C ASP A 147 -9.51 -5.13 10.12
N LEU A 148 -9.80 -5.81 9.00
CA LEU A 148 -9.04 -7.00 8.60
C LEU A 148 -7.57 -6.68 8.33
N PHE A 149 -7.29 -5.55 7.67
CA PHE A 149 -5.94 -5.11 7.39
C PHE A 149 -5.15 -4.90 8.70
N ASN A 150 -5.73 -4.17 9.63
CA ASN A 150 -5.08 -3.89 10.91
C ASN A 150 -4.85 -5.17 11.73
N LYS A 151 -5.82 -6.08 11.78
CA LYS A 151 -5.68 -7.38 12.43
C LYS A 151 -4.59 -8.24 11.80
N LEU A 152 -4.54 -8.30 10.46
CA LEU A 152 -3.55 -9.09 9.75
C LEU A 152 -2.15 -8.50 9.86
N MET A 153 -2.02 -7.18 9.77
CA MET A 153 -0.73 -6.51 10.02
C MET A 153 -0.22 -6.83 11.42
N HIS A 154 -1.10 -6.77 12.41
CA HIS A 154 -0.73 -7.14 13.77
C HIS A 154 -0.32 -8.62 13.87
N TYR A 155 -1.09 -9.55 13.28
CA TYR A 155 -0.79 -10.99 13.27
C TYR A 155 0.47 -11.34 12.46
N GLU A 156 0.69 -10.66 11.35
CA GLU A 156 1.85 -10.91 10.50
C GLU A 156 3.13 -10.30 11.07
N TRP A 157 3.00 -9.26 11.89
CA TRP A 157 4.10 -8.73 12.69
C TRP A 157 4.49 -9.64 13.85
N TYR A 158 3.50 -10.40 14.39
CA TYR A 158 3.69 -11.30 15.52
C TYR A 158 3.21 -12.72 15.16
N PRO A 159 3.95 -13.47 14.32
CA PRO A 159 3.61 -14.87 14.08
C PRO A 159 3.69 -15.63 15.41
N THR A 160 2.73 -16.52 15.63
CA THR A 160 2.60 -17.35 16.85
C THR A 160 3.84 -18.16 17.23
N THR A 161 4.79 -18.32 16.31
CA THR A 161 6.09 -18.95 16.54
C THR A 161 7.03 -18.11 17.41
N TRP A 162 6.71 -16.84 17.68
CA TRP A 162 7.56 -15.90 18.43
C TRP A 162 7.02 -15.57 19.83
N GLY A 163 5.99 -16.26 20.29
CA GLY A 163 5.35 -16.07 21.57
C GLY A 163 3.98 -15.38 21.47
N ASP A 164 3.26 -15.32 22.59
CA ASP A 164 1.93 -14.69 22.64
C ASP A 164 1.96 -13.22 22.22
N PRO A 165 0.93 -12.73 21.49
CA PRO A 165 0.84 -11.34 21.02
C PRO A 165 0.93 -10.26 22.11
N GLY A 166 0.92 -10.63 23.38
CA GLY A 166 1.09 -9.71 24.52
C GLY A 166 2.50 -9.62 25.09
N SER A 167 3.47 -10.39 24.54
CA SER A 167 4.83 -10.44 25.10
C SER A 167 5.83 -9.49 24.44
N TRP A 168 5.39 -8.69 23.46
CA TRP A 168 6.25 -7.81 22.68
C TRP A 168 5.78 -6.35 22.75
N GLU A 169 6.69 -5.44 23.02
CA GLU A 169 6.45 -4.01 22.93
C GLU A 169 7.07 -3.45 21.65
N ILE A 170 6.31 -2.66 20.92
CA ILE A 170 6.84 -1.87 19.79
C ILE A 170 7.25 -0.53 20.37
N ASN A 171 8.54 -0.20 20.26
CA ASN A 171 8.99 1.13 20.63
C ASN A 171 8.47 2.19 19.63
N GLN A 172 8.58 3.46 20.02
CA GLN A 172 8.14 4.61 19.21
C GLN A 172 8.83 4.73 17.83
N HIS A 173 9.81 3.87 17.53
CA HIS A 173 10.52 3.80 16.25
C HIS A 173 10.13 2.56 15.44
N GLY A 174 9.10 1.81 15.85
CA GLY A 174 8.61 0.63 15.14
C GLY A 174 9.52 -0.61 15.26
N VAL A 175 10.42 -0.63 16.23
CA VAL A 175 11.29 -1.79 16.49
C VAL A 175 10.67 -2.64 17.59
N CYS A 176 10.47 -3.95 17.31
CA CYS A 176 10.04 -4.92 18.32
C CYS A 176 11.17 -5.18 19.31
N THR A 177 10.90 -5.05 20.58
CA THR A 177 11.80 -5.42 21.69
C THR A 177 11.18 -6.54 22.51
N ASN A 178 12.02 -7.51 22.91
CA ASN A 178 11.67 -8.56 23.87
C ASN A 178 11.69 -7.99 25.29
#